data_d144649f555ec25c1b5b6232ba4ef743
#
_entry.id   d144649f555ec25c1b5b6232ba4ef743
#
_cell.length_a   1.000
_cell.length_b   1.000
_cell.length_c   1.000
_cell.angle_alpha   90.00
_cell.angle_beta   90.00
_cell.angle_gamma   90.00
#
_symmetry.space_group_name_H-M   'P 1'
#
loop_
_entity.id
_entity.type
_entity.pdbx_description
1 polymer ?
#
loop_
_entity_poly.entity_id
_entity_poly.type
_entity_poly.pdbx_seq_one_letter_code
_entity_poly.pdbx_strand_id
1 'polypeptide(L)'
;MKKITMLLSCFFVLLLGYEYHGYADERYALPIEKKEYQGIPYVSGGIGVDEREAFAAMGKDYSLKLMFAIKSGEYLADVKVEISDSIGKKVLDAVADGPWFFTNLPPGKYTVTVTMMGKAQQNGVNIGKVKKQTTLRFYWNE
;
A
#
# COMPACT_ATOMS: atom_id res chain seq x y z
N MET A 1 85.50 -14.75 -14.85
CA MET A 1 84.43 -14.92 -13.83
C MET A 1 83.64 -13.65 -13.76
N LYS A 2 82.51 -13.58 -14.44
CA LYS A 2 81.62 -12.42 -14.38
C LYS A 2 80.33 -12.82 -13.70
N LYS A 3 80.08 -12.26 -12.53
CA LYS A 3 78.89 -12.47 -11.77
C LYS A 3 77.76 -11.66 -12.41
N ILE A 4 76.78 -12.36 -12.99
CA ILE A 4 75.56 -11.73 -13.50
C ILE A 4 74.61 -11.61 -12.33
N THR A 5 74.40 -10.40 -11.88
CA THR A 5 73.41 -10.05 -10.89
C THR A 5 72.05 -9.90 -11.57
N MET A 6 71.18 -10.89 -11.38
CA MET A 6 69.85 -10.90 -11.92
C MET A 6 68.95 -10.05 -11.02
N LEU A 7 68.64 -8.84 -11.48
CA LEU A 7 67.66 -7.94 -10.85
C LEU A 7 66.27 -8.50 -11.10
N LEU A 8 65.68 -9.09 -10.03
CA LEU A 8 64.28 -9.49 -10.01
C LEU A 8 63.42 -8.24 -9.78
N SER A 9 62.90 -7.68 -10.88
CA SER A 9 61.90 -6.62 -10.82
C SER A 9 60.57 -7.20 -10.37
N CYS A 10 60.23 -6.99 -9.11
CA CYS A 10 58.88 -7.26 -8.60
C CYS A 10 57.91 -6.27 -9.23
N PHE A 11 57.17 -6.75 -10.22
CA PHE A 11 56.06 -6.03 -10.78
C PHE A 11 54.89 -6.17 -9.79
N PHE A 12 54.76 -5.21 -8.90
CA PHE A 12 53.65 -5.11 -7.95
C PHE A 12 52.44 -4.60 -8.71
N VAL A 13 51.64 -5.54 -9.23
CA VAL A 13 50.34 -5.22 -9.81
C VAL A 13 49.40 -4.84 -8.67
N LEU A 14 49.22 -3.54 -8.49
CA LEU A 14 48.13 -2.98 -7.68
C LEU A 14 46.80 -3.34 -8.34
N LEU A 15 46.22 -4.45 -7.90
CA LEU A 15 44.83 -4.73 -8.14
C LEU A 15 44.01 -3.68 -7.35
N LEU A 16 43.72 -2.56 -8.01
CA LEU A 16 42.67 -1.64 -7.57
C LEU A 16 41.36 -2.43 -7.66
N GLY A 17 40.96 -2.98 -6.51
CA GLY A 17 39.64 -3.50 -6.32
C GLY A 17 38.64 -2.35 -6.52
N TYR A 18 38.04 -2.29 -7.70
CA TYR A 18 36.84 -1.52 -7.89
C TYR A 18 35.75 -2.19 -7.05
N GLU A 19 35.59 -1.72 -5.81
CA GLU A 19 34.39 -2.01 -5.08
C GLU A 19 33.24 -1.38 -5.87
N TYR A 20 32.54 -2.22 -6.62
CA TYR A 20 31.21 -1.85 -7.10
C TYR A 20 30.35 -1.63 -5.86
N HIS A 21 30.30 -0.40 -5.41
CA HIS A 21 29.21 0.04 -4.58
C HIS A 21 27.97 -0.05 -5.46
N GLY A 22 27.29 -1.20 -5.38
CA GLY A 22 25.94 -1.28 -5.87
C GLY A 22 25.17 -0.16 -5.20
N TYR A 23 24.80 0.85 -5.97
CA TYR A 23 23.78 1.78 -5.56
C TYR A 23 22.56 0.89 -5.35
N ALA A 24 22.29 0.55 -4.09
CA ALA A 24 20.98 0.09 -3.71
C ALA A 24 20.05 1.22 -4.18
N ASP A 25 19.26 0.90 -5.19
CA ASP A 25 18.17 1.73 -5.64
C ASP A 25 17.28 1.93 -4.40
N GLU A 26 17.56 2.97 -3.63
CA GLU A 26 16.64 3.47 -2.63
C GLU A 26 15.45 3.98 -3.43
N ARG A 27 14.62 3.03 -3.86
CA ARG A 27 13.27 3.37 -4.30
C ARG A 27 12.70 4.14 -3.15
N TYR A 28 12.56 5.44 -3.35
CA TYR A 28 11.90 6.32 -2.40
C TYR A 28 10.54 5.69 -2.13
N ALA A 29 10.45 4.96 -1.01
CA ALA A 29 9.18 4.47 -0.54
C ALA A 29 8.31 5.69 -0.32
N LEU A 30 7.34 5.90 -1.19
CA LEU A 30 6.40 7.00 -1.04
C LEU A 30 5.82 6.91 0.37
N PRO A 31 5.88 7.98 1.16
CA PRO A 31 5.38 7.95 2.52
C PRO A 31 3.85 7.79 2.48
N ILE A 32 3.38 6.55 2.68
CA ILE A 32 1.96 6.29 2.84
C ILE A 32 1.54 6.79 4.21
N GLU A 33 0.66 7.78 4.21
CA GLU A 33 0.13 8.36 5.44
C GLU A 33 -0.82 7.37 6.13
N LYS A 34 -0.41 6.89 7.29
CA LYS A 34 -1.28 6.07 8.16
C LYS A 34 -2.16 6.99 8.98
N LYS A 35 -3.46 6.78 8.88
CA LYS A 35 -4.50 7.53 9.56
C LYS A 35 -5.26 6.64 10.56
N GLU A 36 -6.00 7.25 11.46
CA GLU A 36 -6.79 6.54 12.46
C GLU A 36 -8.11 7.27 12.71
N TYR A 37 -9.17 6.51 12.90
CA TYR A 37 -10.46 6.99 13.37
C TYR A 37 -10.90 6.18 14.59
N GLN A 38 -10.95 6.81 15.75
CA GLN A 38 -11.37 6.18 17.03
C GLN A 38 -10.68 4.82 17.30
N GLY A 39 -9.36 4.74 17.08
CA GLY A 39 -8.57 3.53 17.27
C GLY A 39 -8.58 2.54 16.07
N ILE A 40 -9.34 2.83 15.02
CA ILE A 40 -9.36 2.02 13.79
C ILE A 40 -8.36 2.59 12.79
N PRO A 41 -7.26 1.88 12.49
CA PRO A 41 -6.27 2.35 11.53
C PRO A 41 -6.76 2.20 10.10
N TYR A 42 -6.44 3.17 9.25
CA TYR A 42 -6.71 3.10 7.83
C TYR A 42 -5.64 3.82 7.00
N VAL A 43 -5.58 3.47 5.73
CA VAL A 43 -4.78 4.14 4.72
C VAL A 43 -5.57 4.20 3.42
N SER A 44 -5.36 5.25 2.64
CA SER A 44 -5.98 5.36 1.31
C SER A 44 -5.05 6.05 0.31
N GLY A 45 -5.24 5.74 -0.98
CA GLY A 45 -4.44 6.26 -2.06
C GLY A 45 -4.52 5.37 -3.30
N GLY A 46 -3.39 5.18 -4.00
CA GLY A 46 -3.30 4.30 -5.16
C GLY A 46 -3.54 5.00 -6.50
N ILE A 47 -3.34 6.32 -6.58
CA ILE A 47 -3.47 7.09 -7.82
C ILE A 47 -2.32 6.77 -8.77
N GLY A 48 -1.07 6.78 -8.29
CA GLY A 48 0.12 6.46 -9.07
C GLY A 48 0.46 4.96 -9.11
N VAL A 49 1.27 4.54 -10.07
CA VAL A 49 1.73 3.14 -10.18
C VAL A 49 2.58 2.76 -8.98
N ASP A 50 3.55 3.60 -8.64
CA ASP A 50 4.47 3.36 -7.51
C ASP A 50 3.72 3.29 -6.18
N GLU A 51 2.72 4.16 -6.02
CA GLU A 51 1.87 4.16 -4.85
C GLU A 51 1.02 2.87 -4.76
N ARG A 52 0.48 2.40 -5.89
CA ARG A 52 -0.25 1.11 -5.92
C ARG A 52 0.65 -0.08 -5.59
N GLU A 53 1.91 -0.08 -6.04
CA GLU A 53 2.87 -1.13 -5.68
C GLU A 53 3.16 -1.12 -4.18
N ALA A 54 3.37 0.05 -3.58
CA ALA A 54 3.56 0.20 -2.15
C ALA A 54 2.32 -0.26 -1.36
N PHE A 55 1.13 0.10 -1.81
CA PHE A 55 -0.13 -0.37 -1.21
C PHE A 55 -0.36 -1.88 -1.37
N ALA A 56 0.03 -2.47 -2.50
CA ALA A 56 -0.07 -3.90 -2.71
C ALA A 56 0.83 -4.69 -1.74
N ALA A 57 2.01 -4.16 -1.45
CA ALA A 57 2.94 -4.78 -0.49
C ALA A 57 2.43 -4.66 0.96
N MET A 58 2.01 -3.47 1.37
CA MET A 58 1.59 -3.14 2.74
C MET A 58 0.15 -3.56 3.04
N GLY A 59 -0.72 -3.51 2.03
CA GLY A 59 -2.16 -3.72 2.19
C GLY A 59 -2.56 -5.11 2.67
N LYS A 60 -1.69 -6.10 2.51
CA LYS A 60 -1.93 -7.50 2.94
C LYS A 60 -2.16 -7.64 4.44
N ASP A 61 -1.68 -6.69 5.23
CA ASP A 61 -1.82 -6.68 6.69
C ASP A 61 -3.17 -6.14 7.17
N TYR A 62 -3.97 -5.58 6.26
CA TYR A 62 -5.28 -5.03 6.56
C TYR A 62 -6.39 -6.06 6.33
N SER A 63 -7.38 -6.08 7.23
CA SER A 63 -8.50 -7.02 7.16
C SER A 63 -9.52 -6.71 6.05
N LEU A 64 -9.64 -5.44 5.66
CA LEU A 64 -10.59 -4.97 4.64
C LEU A 64 -9.90 -4.07 3.63
N LYS A 65 -10.15 -4.34 2.35
CA LYS A 65 -9.79 -3.49 1.21
C LYS A 65 -11.04 -3.04 0.49
N LEU A 66 -11.15 -1.73 0.24
CA LEU A 66 -12.17 -1.14 -0.61
C LEU A 66 -11.52 -0.63 -1.89
N MET A 67 -12.20 -0.79 -3.01
CA MET A 67 -11.77 -0.28 -4.32
C MET A 67 -12.91 0.52 -4.94
N PHE A 68 -12.57 1.68 -5.48
CA PHE A 68 -13.51 2.63 -6.07
C PHE A 68 -13.16 2.91 -7.52
N ALA A 69 -14.12 2.79 -8.41
CA ALA A 69 -13.94 3.10 -9.82
C ALA A 69 -15.26 3.54 -10.47
N ILE A 70 -15.14 4.23 -11.60
CA ILE A 70 -16.24 4.39 -12.55
C ILE A 70 -16.30 3.15 -13.44
N LYS A 71 -17.46 2.81 -13.98
CA LYS A 71 -17.62 1.63 -14.86
C LYS A 71 -16.74 1.66 -16.11
N SER A 72 -16.37 2.85 -16.59
CA SER A 72 -15.39 3.04 -17.67
C SER A 72 -13.96 2.60 -17.29
N GLY A 73 -13.69 2.35 -15.99
CA GLY A 73 -12.39 1.91 -15.48
C GLY A 73 -11.54 3.03 -14.88
N GLU A 74 -12.01 4.25 -14.86
CA GLU A 74 -11.32 5.36 -14.21
C GLU A 74 -11.36 5.20 -12.68
N TYR A 75 -10.24 5.52 -12.05
CA TYR A 75 -10.12 5.48 -10.60
C TYR A 75 -10.67 6.74 -9.94
N LEU A 76 -11.29 6.58 -8.78
CA LEU A 76 -11.92 7.65 -8.03
C LEU A 76 -11.14 8.00 -6.76
N ALA A 77 -11.14 9.28 -6.41
CA ALA A 77 -10.76 9.83 -5.12
C ALA A 77 -11.95 10.53 -4.47
N ASP A 78 -11.77 11.03 -3.25
CA ASP A 78 -12.78 11.79 -2.50
C ASP A 78 -14.08 11.02 -2.23
N VAL A 79 -14.01 9.70 -2.21
CA VAL A 79 -15.12 8.85 -1.80
C VAL A 79 -15.25 8.89 -0.29
N LYS A 80 -16.43 9.29 0.21
CA LYS A 80 -16.73 9.22 1.64
C LYS A 80 -16.94 7.75 2.03
N VAL A 81 -16.27 7.30 3.07
CA VAL A 81 -16.34 5.94 3.60
C VAL A 81 -16.88 5.97 5.03
N GLU A 82 -17.99 5.31 5.27
CA GLU A 82 -18.56 5.12 6.60
C GLU A 82 -18.72 3.64 6.87
N ILE A 83 -18.25 3.17 8.01
CA ILE A 83 -18.40 1.78 8.43
C ILE A 83 -19.09 1.74 9.77
N SER A 84 -20.16 0.94 9.87
CA SER A 84 -20.91 0.72 11.09
C SER A 84 -20.85 -0.76 11.49
N ASP A 85 -20.89 -1.02 12.80
CA ASP A 85 -20.95 -2.38 13.33
C ASP A 85 -22.39 -2.96 13.24
N SER A 86 -22.57 -4.18 13.75
CA SER A 86 -23.85 -4.91 13.69
C SER A 86 -25.00 -4.26 14.45
N ILE A 87 -24.71 -3.34 15.38
CA ILE A 87 -25.73 -2.58 16.12
C ILE A 87 -25.93 -1.17 15.55
N GLY A 88 -25.30 -0.84 14.42
CA GLY A 88 -25.44 0.44 13.75
C GLY A 88 -24.53 1.55 14.28
N LYS A 89 -23.58 1.24 15.20
CA LYS A 89 -22.60 2.21 15.69
C LYS A 89 -21.55 2.46 14.63
N LYS A 90 -21.34 3.72 14.28
CA LYS A 90 -20.26 4.12 13.37
C LYS A 90 -18.89 3.86 14.02
N VAL A 91 -18.07 3.03 13.39
CA VAL A 91 -16.72 2.67 13.83
C VAL A 91 -15.63 3.30 12.97
N LEU A 92 -15.98 3.79 11.77
CA LEU A 92 -15.08 4.52 10.89
C LEU A 92 -15.85 5.55 10.07
N ASP A 93 -15.28 6.75 9.95
CA ASP A 93 -15.77 7.83 9.08
C ASP A 93 -14.55 8.54 8.49
N ALA A 94 -14.36 8.44 7.18
CA ALA A 94 -13.19 8.97 6.49
C ALA A 94 -13.50 9.32 5.04
N VAL A 95 -12.60 10.08 4.43
CA VAL A 95 -12.61 10.34 2.98
C VAL A 95 -11.39 9.67 2.36
N ALA A 96 -11.60 8.91 1.30
CA ALA A 96 -10.52 8.23 0.59
C ALA A 96 -9.74 9.21 -0.29
N ASP A 97 -8.42 9.23 -0.15
CA ASP A 97 -7.51 10.07 -0.94
C ASP A 97 -7.27 9.51 -2.36
N GLY A 98 -7.70 8.29 -2.63
CA GLY A 98 -7.53 7.61 -3.90
C GLY A 98 -8.46 6.39 -4.05
N PRO A 99 -8.26 5.61 -5.11
CA PRO A 99 -9.16 4.51 -5.46
C PRO A 99 -9.07 3.30 -4.52
N TRP A 100 -8.06 3.23 -3.67
CA TRP A 100 -7.89 2.14 -2.72
C TRP A 100 -7.97 2.65 -1.29
N PHE A 101 -8.68 1.92 -0.47
CA PHE A 101 -8.84 2.19 0.95
C PHE A 101 -8.68 0.89 1.73
N PHE A 102 -7.80 0.90 2.73
CA PHE A 102 -7.53 -0.25 3.58
C PHE A 102 -7.80 0.10 5.03
N THR A 103 -8.42 -0.79 5.76
CA THR A 103 -8.63 -0.62 7.20
C THR A 103 -8.53 -1.95 7.94
N ASN A 104 -8.22 -1.88 9.21
CA ASN A 104 -8.07 -3.04 10.07
C ASN A 104 -9.20 -3.08 11.09
N LEU A 105 -10.27 -3.78 10.72
CA LEU A 105 -11.43 -3.97 11.58
C LEU A 105 -11.26 -5.24 12.44
N PRO A 106 -11.66 -5.19 13.72
CA PRO A 106 -11.81 -6.41 14.52
C PRO A 106 -12.77 -7.40 13.87
N PRO A 107 -12.67 -8.70 14.22
CA PRO A 107 -13.65 -9.69 13.77
C PRO A 107 -15.07 -9.26 14.12
N GLY A 108 -15.99 -9.38 13.16
CA GLY A 108 -17.39 -8.99 13.34
C GLY A 108 -18.09 -8.74 12.03
N LYS A 109 -19.36 -8.39 12.10
CA LYS A 109 -20.19 -8.01 10.97
C LYS A 109 -20.28 -6.49 10.90
N TYR A 110 -20.07 -5.95 9.71
CA TYR A 110 -20.07 -4.51 9.46
C TYR A 110 -20.90 -4.19 8.22
N THR A 111 -21.37 -2.96 8.18
CA THR A 111 -21.98 -2.36 7.00
C THR A 111 -21.05 -1.25 6.51
N VAL A 112 -20.62 -1.34 5.26
CA VAL A 112 -19.79 -0.33 4.59
C VAL A 112 -20.68 0.50 3.69
N THR A 113 -20.74 1.79 3.94
CA THR A 113 -21.44 2.79 3.12
C THR A 113 -20.40 3.69 2.46
N VAL A 114 -20.44 3.80 1.15
CA VAL A 114 -19.55 4.68 0.38
C VAL A 114 -20.38 5.65 -0.44
N THR A 115 -19.99 6.91 -0.41
CA THR A 115 -20.73 7.99 -1.09
C THR A 115 -19.78 8.78 -1.97
N MET A 116 -20.18 8.97 -3.22
CA MET A 116 -19.50 9.83 -4.19
C MET A 116 -20.52 10.71 -4.90
N MET A 117 -20.29 12.02 -4.93
CA MET A 117 -21.18 13.00 -5.58
C MET A 117 -22.66 12.80 -5.22
N GLY A 118 -22.95 12.55 -3.95
CA GLY A 118 -24.29 12.33 -3.44
C GLY A 118 -24.91 10.95 -3.74
N LYS A 119 -24.20 10.08 -4.48
CA LYS A 119 -24.64 8.71 -4.78
C LYS A 119 -24.02 7.72 -3.79
N ALA A 120 -24.83 7.18 -2.87
CA ALA A 120 -24.40 6.20 -1.88
C ALA A 120 -24.57 4.76 -2.37
N GLN A 121 -23.65 3.90 -1.97
CA GLN A 121 -23.74 2.45 -2.10
C GLN A 121 -23.43 1.80 -0.75
N GLN A 122 -24.04 0.65 -0.49
CA GLN A 122 -23.88 -0.02 0.79
C GLN A 122 -23.69 -1.52 0.60
N ASN A 123 -22.73 -2.09 1.31
CA ASN A 123 -22.47 -3.52 1.33
C ASN A 123 -22.18 -4.00 2.75
N GLY A 124 -22.73 -5.16 3.10
CA GLY A 124 -22.36 -5.88 4.31
C GLY A 124 -21.02 -6.63 4.14
N VAL A 125 -20.25 -6.72 5.21
CA VAL A 125 -19.02 -7.49 5.25
C VAL A 125 -18.89 -8.22 6.58
N ASN A 126 -18.35 -9.43 6.53
CA ASN A 126 -18.00 -10.21 7.72
C ASN A 126 -16.49 -10.36 7.81
N ILE A 127 -15.88 -9.80 8.85
CA ILE A 127 -14.46 -9.94 9.14
C ILE A 127 -14.28 -11.14 10.06
N GLY A 128 -13.57 -12.14 9.55
CA GLY A 128 -13.29 -13.37 10.30
C GLY A 128 -12.16 -13.22 11.32
N LYS A 129 -12.05 -14.21 12.19
CA LYS A 129 -10.94 -14.30 13.16
C LYS A 129 -9.62 -14.71 12.51
N VAL A 130 -9.66 -15.37 11.35
CA VAL A 130 -8.48 -15.75 10.58
C VAL A 130 -8.00 -14.53 9.78
N LYS A 131 -6.69 -14.30 9.77
CA LYS A 131 -6.04 -13.21 9.05
C LYS A 131 -6.19 -13.38 7.54
N LYS A 132 -7.35 -13.01 7.00
CA LYS A 132 -7.67 -13.02 5.58
C LYS A 132 -8.29 -11.68 5.20
N GLN A 133 -7.69 -11.03 4.20
CA GLN A 133 -8.24 -9.78 3.69
C GLN A 133 -9.53 -10.02 2.90
N THR A 134 -10.56 -9.26 3.22
CA THR A 134 -11.78 -9.17 2.43
C THR A 134 -11.69 -7.95 1.50
N THR A 135 -12.10 -8.10 0.25
CA THR A 135 -12.11 -7.00 -0.73
C THR A 135 -13.54 -6.71 -1.16
N LEU A 136 -13.96 -5.46 -1.04
CA LEU A 136 -15.20 -4.93 -1.62
C LEU A 136 -14.86 -3.98 -2.77
N ARG A 137 -15.63 -4.03 -3.85
CA ARG A 137 -15.50 -3.17 -5.03
C ARG A 137 -16.78 -2.39 -5.23
N PHE A 138 -16.63 -1.09 -5.45
CA PHE A 138 -17.75 -0.19 -5.68
C PHE A 138 -17.54 0.51 -7.03
N TYR A 139 -18.58 0.52 -7.85
CA TYR A 139 -18.55 1.11 -9.18
C TYR A 139 -19.69 2.10 -9.33
N TRP A 140 -19.38 3.28 -9.85
CA TRP A 140 -20.39 4.26 -10.24
C TRP A 140 -20.55 4.32 -11.76
N ASN A 141 -21.71 4.70 -12.19
CA ASN A 141 -21.93 5.12 -13.58
C ASN A 141 -21.43 6.56 -13.73
N GLU A 142 -21.05 6.94 -14.93
CA GLU A 142 -20.81 8.33 -15.30
C GLU A 142 -22.04 9.20 -15.07
#